data_6d035a77b3e888cec681b6c725b96d29
#
_entry.id   6d035a77b3e888cec681b6c725b96d29
#
_cell.length_a   1.000
_cell.length_b   1.000
_cell.length_c   1.000
_cell.angle_alpha   90.00
_cell.angle_beta   90.00
_cell.angle_gamma   90.00
#
_symmetry.space_group_name_H-M   'P 1'
#
loop_
_entity.id
_entity.type
_entity.pdbx_description
1 polymer ?
#
loop_
_entity_poly.entity_id
_entity_poly.type
_entity_poly.pdbx_seq_one_letter_code
_entity_poly.pdbx_strand_id
1 'polypeptide(L)'
;MREFLGIVDVEDPPARYNIAPTQPILVVIAGERQEPGSNLPERRAVLVRWGFMPGWVKDPRDFPLLINARSETAVGKASFKAAMRHRRILVPASGFFEWRRPEEKGAKAQAYFIRPRKGEIVAFAGLMETWSSADGSEVDTGAILTTAANNDISRIHDRMPVVIRPEDFSRWLDCKAQEPRDVADLMKPIDDGFFEAIAISDKVNKVANMGPDILEPVEEKAPMPQKNKGAQAPPSSDQLSLF
;
A
#
# COMPACT_ATOMS: atom_id res chain seq x y z
N MET A 1 -15.16 6.98 -9.09
CA MET A 1 -14.19 5.83 -9.10
C MET A 1 -14.11 5.17 -10.46
N ARG A 2 -15.21 4.79 -11.10
CA ARG A 2 -15.23 4.11 -12.41
C ARG A 2 -14.49 4.86 -13.51
N GLU A 3 -14.78 6.14 -13.69
CA GLU A 3 -14.11 7.00 -14.67
C GLU A 3 -12.59 7.09 -14.46
N PHE A 4 -12.17 7.30 -13.20
CA PHE A 4 -10.75 7.36 -12.82
C PHE A 4 -9.99 6.07 -13.16
N LEU A 5 -10.62 4.90 -12.98
CA LEU A 5 -10.01 3.59 -13.20
C LEU A 5 -10.22 3.05 -14.63
N GLY A 6 -11.08 3.69 -15.43
CA GLY A 6 -11.44 3.20 -16.75
C GLY A 6 -12.19 1.86 -16.75
N ILE A 7 -13.08 1.66 -15.77
CA ILE A 7 -13.87 0.44 -15.57
C ILE A 7 -15.32 0.70 -15.96
N VAL A 8 -15.92 -0.17 -16.77
CA VAL A 8 -17.26 0.05 -17.33
C VAL A 8 -18.37 -0.66 -16.56
N ASP A 9 -18.12 -1.84 -15.97
CA ASP A 9 -19.14 -2.79 -15.51
C ASP A 9 -19.22 -3.01 -13.99
N VAL A 10 -18.80 -2.06 -13.18
CA VAL A 10 -18.85 -2.20 -11.72
C VAL A 10 -19.68 -1.07 -11.13
N GLU A 11 -20.67 -1.40 -10.31
CA GLU A 11 -21.31 -0.42 -9.42
C GLU A 11 -20.28 0.11 -8.42
N ASP A 12 -20.37 1.41 -8.09
CA ASP A 12 -19.50 1.97 -7.06
C ASP A 12 -19.75 1.24 -5.73
N PRO A 13 -18.72 0.63 -5.14
CA PRO A 13 -18.90 -0.08 -3.88
C PRO A 13 -19.30 0.91 -2.77
N PRO A 14 -20.02 0.43 -1.74
CA PRO A 14 -20.32 1.27 -0.59
C PRO A 14 -19.04 1.83 0.04
N ALA A 15 -19.12 3.07 0.53
CA ALA A 15 -17.98 3.72 1.18
C ALA A 15 -17.52 2.90 2.41
N ARG A 16 -16.20 2.67 2.50
CA ARG A 16 -15.57 1.97 3.61
C ARG A 16 -14.42 2.82 4.12
N TYR A 17 -14.59 3.37 5.30
CA TYR A 17 -13.66 4.34 5.88
C TYR A 17 -12.51 3.72 6.65
N ASN A 18 -12.66 2.49 7.14
CA ASN A 18 -11.63 1.79 7.93
C ASN A 18 -11.46 0.36 7.44
N ILE A 19 -10.59 0.16 6.46
CA ILE A 19 -10.28 -1.16 5.95
C ILE A 19 -9.00 -1.66 6.63
N ALA A 20 -9.12 -2.76 7.36
CA ALA A 20 -8.00 -3.38 8.05
C ALA A 20 -7.44 -4.59 7.27
N PRO A 21 -6.19 -4.98 7.52
CA PRO A 21 -5.65 -6.24 7.02
C PRO A 21 -6.59 -7.42 7.24
N THR A 22 -6.55 -8.39 6.35
CA THR A 22 -7.41 -9.57 6.22
C THR A 22 -8.82 -9.32 5.69
N GLN A 23 -9.26 -8.08 5.62
CA GLN A 23 -10.52 -7.73 4.98
C GLN A 23 -10.40 -7.70 3.44
N PRO A 24 -11.52 -7.86 2.71
CA PRO A 24 -11.53 -7.71 1.26
C PRO A 24 -11.27 -6.25 0.87
N ILE A 25 -10.45 -6.04 -0.13
CA ILE A 25 -10.20 -4.76 -0.80
C ILE A 25 -10.55 -4.89 -2.28
N LEU A 26 -11.08 -3.79 -2.84
CA LEU A 26 -11.25 -3.68 -4.27
C LEU A 26 -9.90 -3.46 -4.94
N VAL A 27 -9.62 -4.21 -6.00
CA VAL A 27 -8.43 -4.02 -6.83
C VAL A 27 -8.80 -4.04 -8.30
N VAL A 28 -7.93 -3.47 -9.11
CA VAL A 28 -8.06 -3.46 -10.57
C VAL A 28 -6.98 -4.31 -11.18
N ILE A 29 -7.37 -5.19 -12.07
CA ILE A 29 -6.51 -6.07 -12.85
C ILE A 29 -6.63 -5.73 -14.35
N ALA A 30 -5.67 -6.19 -15.15
CA ALA A 30 -5.82 -6.18 -16.61
C ALA A 30 -7.06 -6.99 -17.01
N GLY A 31 -7.84 -6.45 -17.91
CA GLY A 31 -9.00 -7.14 -18.48
C GLY A 31 -8.59 -8.10 -19.60
N GLU A 32 -9.59 -8.65 -20.26
CA GLU A 32 -9.42 -9.66 -21.31
C GLU A 32 -9.25 -9.05 -22.71
N ARG A 33 -9.36 -7.73 -22.83
CA ARG A 33 -9.16 -7.04 -24.10
C ARG A 33 -7.75 -7.26 -24.60
N GLN A 34 -7.61 -8.01 -25.68
CA GLN A 34 -6.32 -8.36 -26.26
C GLN A 34 -6.09 -7.77 -27.66
N GLU A 35 -7.16 -7.30 -28.32
CA GLU A 35 -7.11 -6.81 -29.71
C GLU A 35 -7.79 -5.43 -29.81
N PRO A 36 -7.29 -4.55 -30.70
CA PRO A 36 -7.97 -3.30 -31.03
C PRO A 36 -9.39 -3.57 -31.58
N GLY A 37 -10.38 -2.83 -31.08
CA GLY A 37 -11.77 -2.99 -31.47
C GLY A 37 -12.56 -4.06 -30.71
N SER A 38 -11.93 -4.80 -29.78
CA SER A 38 -12.63 -5.69 -28.86
C SER A 38 -13.59 -4.89 -27.96
N ASN A 39 -14.79 -5.43 -27.73
CA ASN A 39 -15.76 -4.90 -26.74
C ASN A 39 -15.53 -5.43 -25.32
N LEU A 40 -14.52 -6.28 -25.12
CA LEU A 40 -14.12 -6.73 -23.78
C LEU A 40 -13.47 -5.60 -22.97
N PRO A 41 -13.68 -5.54 -21.67
CA PRO A 41 -13.11 -4.48 -20.85
C PRO A 41 -11.57 -4.56 -20.81
N GLU A 42 -10.94 -3.40 -20.91
CA GLU A 42 -9.48 -3.27 -20.76
C GLU A 42 -9.01 -3.54 -19.32
N ARG A 43 -9.87 -3.26 -18.37
CA ARG A 43 -9.62 -3.42 -16.93
C ARG A 43 -10.85 -3.98 -16.25
N ARG A 44 -10.60 -4.79 -15.20
CA ARG A 44 -11.67 -5.35 -14.37
C ARG A 44 -11.40 -5.06 -12.91
N ALA A 45 -12.46 -4.81 -12.15
CA ALA A 45 -12.39 -4.74 -10.70
C ALA A 45 -12.73 -6.11 -10.09
N VAL A 46 -11.94 -6.52 -9.12
CA VAL A 46 -12.15 -7.76 -8.35
C VAL A 46 -11.92 -7.48 -6.87
N LEU A 47 -12.44 -8.35 -6.00
CA LEU A 47 -12.15 -8.30 -4.57
C LEU A 47 -11.05 -9.30 -4.24
N VAL A 48 -10.06 -8.86 -3.47
CA VAL A 48 -9.02 -9.73 -2.93
C VAL A 48 -8.93 -9.55 -1.41
N ARG A 49 -8.52 -10.57 -0.69
CA ARG A 49 -8.20 -10.47 0.73
C ARG A 49 -6.89 -9.69 0.90
N TRP A 50 -6.89 -8.60 1.68
CA TRP A 50 -5.66 -7.86 1.97
C TRP A 50 -4.77 -8.66 2.94
N GLY A 51 -3.72 -9.22 2.42
CA GLY A 51 -2.80 -10.12 3.12
C GLY A 51 -2.36 -11.22 2.17
N PHE A 52 -1.30 -10.93 1.42
CA PHE A 52 -0.77 -11.74 0.33
C PHE A 52 -0.30 -13.10 0.81
N MET A 53 -0.72 -14.15 0.12
CA MET A 53 -0.34 -15.54 0.36
C MET A 53 0.28 -16.11 -0.92
N PRO A 54 1.59 -16.45 -0.90
CA PRO A 54 2.19 -17.13 -2.04
C PRO A 54 1.54 -18.49 -2.32
N GLY A 55 1.36 -18.85 -3.60
CA GLY A 55 0.71 -20.11 -3.98
C GLY A 55 1.40 -21.40 -3.49
N TRP A 56 2.69 -21.30 -3.12
CA TRP A 56 3.46 -22.44 -2.59
C TRP A 56 3.28 -22.69 -1.07
N VAL A 57 2.59 -21.78 -0.35
CA VAL A 57 2.32 -21.94 1.09
C VAL A 57 1.31 -23.05 1.30
N LYS A 58 1.68 -24.05 2.08
CA LYS A 58 0.81 -25.21 2.38
C LYS A 58 -0.21 -24.90 3.47
N ASP A 59 0.23 -24.30 4.56
CA ASP A 59 -0.63 -23.92 5.69
C ASP A 59 -0.52 -22.42 5.95
N PRO A 60 -1.59 -21.65 5.74
CA PRO A 60 -1.60 -20.21 5.98
C PRO A 60 -1.38 -19.82 7.43
N ARG A 61 -1.59 -20.72 8.40
CA ARG A 61 -1.37 -20.45 9.83
C ARG A 61 0.11 -20.33 10.17
N ASP A 62 0.97 -20.99 9.39
CA ASP A 62 2.42 -20.99 9.59
C ASP A 62 3.13 -19.90 8.77
N PHE A 63 2.37 -19.07 8.05
CA PHE A 63 2.92 -18.04 7.17
C PHE A 63 2.58 -16.64 7.67
N PRO A 64 3.55 -15.71 7.69
CA PRO A 64 3.30 -14.35 8.15
C PRO A 64 2.32 -13.61 7.24
N LEU A 65 1.52 -12.73 7.83
CA LEU A 65 0.59 -11.87 7.09
C LEU A 65 1.38 -10.79 6.31
N LEU A 66 1.44 -10.93 5.01
CA LEU A 66 2.15 -9.99 4.12
C LEU A 66 1.18 -8.95 3.56
N ILE A 67 0.96 -7.86 4.27
CA ILE A 67 0.07 -6.77 3.83
C ILE A 67 0.77 -5.81 2.86
N ASN A 68 2.10 -5.71 2.96
CA ASN A 68 2.93 -4.83 2.13
C ASN A 68 4.14 -5.57 1.55
N ALA A 69 4.58 -5.12 0.37
CA ALA A 69 5.80 -5.56 -0.27
C ALA A 69 6.71 -4.36 -0.56
N ARG A 70 7.98 -4.41 -0.16
CA ARG A 70 8.93 -3.34 -0.47
C ARG A 70 9.29 -3.37 -1.95
N SER A 71 9.10 -2.28 -2.67
CA SER A 71 9.37 -2.17 -4.10
C SER A 71 10.82 -2.52 -4.46
N GLU A 72 11.76 -2.15 -3.60
CA GLU A 72 13.19 -2.38 -3.77
C GLU A 72 13.57 -3.87 -3.80
N THR A 73 12.79 -4.71 -3.16
CA THR A 73 13.10 -6.15 -3.00
C THR A 73 12.05 -7.09 -3.60
N ALA A 74 10.87 -6.59 -3.95
CA ALA A 74 9.75 -7.41 -4.43
C ALA A 74 10.11 -8.24 -5.67
N VAL A 75 10.91 -7.67 -6.58
CA VAL A 75 11.35 -8.36 -7.82
C VAL A 75 12.16 -9.61 -7.54
N GLY A 76 13.00 -9.60 -6.49
CA GLY A 76 13.89 -10.71 -6.14
C GLY A 76 13.36 -11.64 -5.05
N LYS A 77 12.42 -11.18 -4.22
CA LYS A 77 11.95 -11.92 -3.05
C LYS A 77 11.03 -13.07 -3.46
N ALA A 78 11.34 -14.29 -3.03
CA ALA A 78 10.59 -15.51 -3.39
C ALA A 78 9.08 -15.39 -3.22
N SER A 79 8.61 -14.69 -2.18
CA SER A 79 7.18 -14.48 -1.94
C SER A 79 6.50 -13.65 -3.03
N PHE A 80 7.19 -12.69 -3.65
CA PHE A 80 6.58 -11.70 -4.53
C PHE A 80 7.03 -11.78 -5.99
N LYS A 81 8.13 -12.48 -6.27
CA LYS A 81 8.77 -12.53 -7.60
C LYS A 81 7.78 -12.93 -8.71
N ALA A 82 6.98 -13.97 -8.49
CA ALA A 82 5.99 -14.43 -9.46
C ALA A 82 4.88 -13.39 -9.68
N ALA A 83 4.35 -12.81 -8.60
CA ALA A 83 3.31 -11.79 -8.68
C ALA A 83 3.81 -10.49 -9.33
N MET A 84 5.05 -10.07 -9.05
CA MET A 84 5.67 -8.93 -9.74
C MET A 84 5.73 -9.13 -11.26
N ARG A 85 5.97 -10.36 -11.69
CA ARG A 85 6.07 -10.68 -13.10
C ARG A 85 4.70 -10.80 -13.77
N HIS A 86 3.69 -11.38 -13.09
CA HIS A 86 2.49 -11.86 -13.75
C HIS A 86 1.17 -11.32 -13.19
N ARG A 87 1.17 -10.72 -11.99
CA ARG A 87 -0.06 -10.41 -11.26
C ARG A 87 0.01 -9.05 -10.55
N ARG A 88 0.44 -8.02 -11.28
CA ARG A 88 0.39 -6.64 -10.80
C ARG A 88 -1.05 -6.14 -10.81
N ILE A 89 -1.41 -5.37 -9.80
CA ILE A 89 -2.75 -4.82 -9.61
C ILE A 89 -2.66 -3.34 -9.22
N LEU A 90 -3.79 -2.63 -9.35
CA LEU A 90 -3.98 -1.32 -8.76
C LEU A 90 -4.95 -1.43 -7.60
N VAL A 91 -4.65 -0.73 -6.51
CA VAL A 91 -5.51 -0.64 -5.32
C VAL A 91 -6.03 0.78 -5.21
N PRO A 92 -7.27 1.06 -5.63
CA PRO A 92 -7.86 2.39 -5.50
C PRO A 92 -8.23 2.70 -4.06
N ALA A 93 -7.94 3.92 -3.62
CA ALA A 93 -8.27 4.40 -2.30
C ALA A 93 -8.47 5.91 -2.29
N SER A 94 -9.22 6.44 -1.32
CA SER A 94 -9.26 7.88 -1.05
C SER A 94 -8.02 8.36 -0.29
N GLY A 95 -7.29 7.44 0.34
CA GLY A 95 -6.09 7.70 1.12
C GLY A 95 -5.71 6.49 1.96
N PHE A 96 -4.80 6.69 2.89
CA PHE A 96 -4.32 5.66 3.80
C PHE A 96 -4.05 6.25 5.18
N PHE A 97 -3.93 5.37 6.17
CA PHE A 97 -3.61 5.75 7.54
C PHE A 97 -2.17 5.44 7.86
N GLU A 98 -1.52 6.37 8.58
CA GLU A 98 -0.20 6.20 9.16
C GLU A 98 -0.13 6.79 10.55
N TRP A 99 0.84 6.34 11.35
CA TRP A 99 0.99 6.75 12.74
C TRP A 99 2.39 7.31 12.99
N ARG A 100 2.44 8.57 13.37
CA ARG A 100 3.66 9.16 13.89
C ARG A 100 3.89 8.65 15.32
N ARG A 101 4.92 7.86 15.50
CA ARG A 101 5.32 7.37 16.82
C ARG A 101 6.04 8.47 17.58
N PRO A 102 5.67 8.74 18.84
CA PRO A 102 6.40 9.67 19.67
C PRO A 102 7.79 9.11 20.02
N GLU A 103 8.75 10.02 20.21
CA GLU A 103 10.11 9.63 20.70
C GLU A 103 10.07 9.17 22.17
N GLU A 104 9.12 9.66 22.94
CA GLU A 104 8.94 9.35 24.35
C GLU A 104 8.25 8.00 24.55
N LYS A 105 8.87 7.12 25.34
CA LYS A 105 8.29 5.82 25.71
C LYS A 105 6.98 6.01 26.47
N GLY A 106 5.90 5.38 25.98
CA GLY A 106 4.58 5.41 26.61
C GLY A 106 3.64 6.51 26.11
N ALA A 107 4.12 7.47 25.35
CA ALA A 107 3.26 8.43 24.69
C ALA A 107 2.47 7.77 23.53
N LYS A 108 1.23 8.21 23.34
CA LYS A 108 0.37 7.68 22.27
C LYS A 108 0.81 8.19 20.89
N ALA A 109 0.84 7.30 19.91
CA ALA A 109 1.05 7.67 18.52
C ALA A 109 -0.07 8.63 18.03
N GLN A 110 0.30 9.57 17.17
CA GLN A 110 -0.66 10.41 16.45
C GLN A 110 -1.04 9.74 15.15
N ALA A 111 -2.32 9.47 14.95
CA ALA A 111 -2.84 8.94 13.69
C ALA A 111 -3.02 10.07 12.66
N TYR A 112 -2.76 9.76 11.41
CA TYR A 112 -2.97 10.64 10.28
C TYR A 112 -3.77 9.92 9.19
N PHE A 113 -4.70 10.66 8.58
CA PHE A 113 -5.26 10.30 7.28
C PHE A 113 -4.48 11.05 6.21
N ILE A 114 -3.88 10.28 5.29
CA ILE A 114 -3.03 10.79 4.22
C ILE A 114 -3.78 10.60 2.90
N ARG A 115 -4.01 11.70 2.19
CA ARG A 115 -4.77 11.71 0.94
C ARG A 115 -4.10 12.60 -0.12
N PRO A 116 -4.42 12.41 -1.41
CA PRO A 116 -3.94 13.33 -2.43
C PRO A 116 -4.50 14.75 -2.20
N ARG A 117 -3.66 15.77 -2.43
CA ARG A 117 -4.08 17.20 -2.34
C ARG A 117 -5.06 17.57 -3.44
N LYS A 118 -4.95 16.91 -4.59
CA LYS A 118 -5.82 17.12 -5.75
C LYS A 118 -6.47 15.80 -6.12
N GLY A 119 -7.77 15.85 -6.39
CA GLY A 119 -8.55 14.66 -6.66
C GLY A 119 -9.00 13.95 -5.37
N GLU A 120 -9.88 12.97 -5.53
CA GLU A 120 -10.49 12.23 -4.41
C GLU A 120 -9.96 10.81 -4.30
N ILE A 121 -9.27 10.32 -5.35
CA ILE A 121 -8.86 8.92 -5.47
C ILE A 121 -7.41 8.85 -5.92
N VAL A 122 -6.67 7.95 -5.31
CA VAL A 122 -5.33 7.53 -5.69
C VAL A 122 -5.33 6.03 -6.00
N ALA A 123 -4.47 5.59 -6.90
CA ALA A 123 -4.26 4.17 -7.16
C ALA A 123 -2.87 3.75 -6.67
N PHE A 124 -2.83 2.82 -5.73
CA PHE A 124 -1.58 2.24 -5.26
C PHE A 124 -1.19 1.03 -6.11
N ALA A 125 0.09 0.88 -6.36
CA ALA A 125 0.64 -0.34 -6.93
C ALA A 125 0.46 -1.51 -5.94
N GLY A 126 0.02 -2.64 -6.45
CA GLY A 126 -0.13 -3.84 -5.64
C GLY A 126 0.23 -5.10 -6.42
N LEU A 127 0.24 -6.19 -5.70
CA LEU A 127 0.46 -7.54 -6.19
C LEU A 127 -0.65 -8.44 -5.70
N MET A 128 -1.08 -9.40 -6.51
CA MET A 128 -2.03 -10.42 -6.09
C MET A 128 -1.53 -11.83 -6.35
N GLU A 129 -2.11 -12.79 -5.64
CA GLU A 129 -1.90 -14.21 -5.86
C GLU A 129 -3.15 -14.97 -5.46
N THR A 130 -3.46 -16.03 -6.20
CA THR A 130 -4.49 -16.98 -5.83
C THR A 130 -3.84 -18.11 -5.03
N TRP A 131 -4.22 -18.22 -3.78
CA TRP A 131 -3.80 -19.33 -2.93
C TRP A 131 -4.86 -20.41 -2.95
N SER A 132 -4.44 -21.66 -3.18
CA SER A 132 -5.33 -22.82 -3.20
C SER A 132 -5.04 -23.71 -2.00
N SER A 133 -6.07 -24.07 -1.25
CA SER A 133 -5.96 -24.99 -0.12
C SER A 133 -6.02 -26.44 -0.57
N ALA A 134 -5.70 -27.37 0.34
CA ALA A 134 -5.71 -28.80 0.07
C ALA A 134 -7.12 -29.37 -0.22
N ASP A 135 -8.18 -28.68 0.19
CA ASP A 135 -9.58 -29.06 -0.08
C ASP A 135 -10.11 -28.48 -1.41
N GLY A 136 -9.26 -27.77 -2.16
CA GLY A 136 -9.62 -27.14 -3.42
C GLY A 136 -10.25 -25.76 -3.30
N SER A 137 -10.37 -25.19 -2.11
CA SER A 137 -10.82 -23.82 -1.92
C SER A 137 -9.74 -22.84 -2.41
N GLU A 138 -10.14 -21.78 -3.08
CA GLU A 138 -9.26 -20.74 -3.59
C GLU A 138 -9.55 -19.38 -2.97
N VAL A 139 -8.51 -18.62 -2.68
CA VAL A 139 -8.60 -17.27 -2.13
C VAL A 139 -7.65 -16.36 -2.88
N ASP A 140 -8.21 -15.34 -3.51
CA ASP A 140 -7.41 -14.24 -4.07
C ASP A 140 -6.91 -13.35 -2.94
N THR A 141 -5.61 -13.14 -2.90
CA THR A 141 -4.93 -12.36 -1.86
C THR A 141 -4.10 -11.25 -2.49
N GLY A 142 -3.88 -10.16 -1.75
CA GLY A 142 -3.12 -9.03 -2.28
C GLY A 142 -2.26 -8.33 -1.23
N ALA A 143 -1.20 -7.68 -1.71
CA ALA A 143 -0.34 -6.77 -0.95
C ALA A 143 -0.16 -5.46 -1.69
N ILE A 144 0.06 -4.37 -0.94
CA ILE A 144 0.37 -3.05 -1.47
C ILE A 144 1.91 -2.91 -1.56
N LEU A 145 2.41 -2.41 -2.69
CA LEU A 145 3.81 -2.05 -2.82
C LEU A 145 4.10 -0.75 -2.05
N THR A 146 5.21 -0.76 -1.32
CA THR A 146 5.67 0.43 -0.60
C THR A 146 7.07 0.83 -1.05
N THR A 147 7.35 2.13 -1.00
CA THR A 147 8.65 2.74 -1.31
C THR A 147 9.07 3.68 -0.18
N ALA A 148 10.26 4.28 -0.27
CA ALA A 148 10.69 5.31 0.68
C ALA A 148 9.69 6.48 0.70
N ALA A 149 9.47 7.05 1.89
CA ALA A 149 8.61 8.22 2.02
C ALA A 149 9.22 9.44 1.33
N ASN A 150 8.38 10.25 0.67
CA ASN A 150 8.74 11.60 0.22
C ASN A 150 8.68 12.60 1.38
N ASN A 151 8.95 13.89 1.11
CA ASN A 151 8.96 14.92 2.16
C ASN A 151 7.59 15.17 2.80
N ASP A 152 6.49 14.86 2.11
CA ASP A 152 5.14 15.00 2.68
C ASP A 152 4.92 14.04 3.86
N ILE A 153 5.50 12.83 3.79
CA ILE A 153 5.21 11.71 4.68
C ILE A 153 6.36 11.42 5.66
N SER A 154 7.61 11.73 5.30
CA SER A 154 8.82 11.33 6.04
C SER A 154 8.83 11.72 7.52
N ARG A 155 8.12 12.80 7.91
CA ARG A 155 7.93 13.21 9.31
C ARG A 155 7.00 12.29 10.11
N ILE A 156 6.20 11.46 9.42
CA ILE A 156 5.21 10.57 10.03
C ILE A 156 5.73 9.13 10.01
N HIS A 157 6.18 8.67 8.83
CA HIS A 157 6.67 7.32 8.61
C HIS A 157 7.77 7.33 7.53
N ASP A 158 8.68 6.35 7.57
CA ASP A 158 9.79 6.22 6.60
C ASP A 158 9.38 5.54 5.27
N ARG A 159 8.15 5.03 5.20
CA ARG A 159 7.60 4.36 4.01
C ARG A 159 6.27 4.98 3.62
N MET A 160 5.93 4.83 2.33
CA MET A 160 4.62 5.17 1.79
C MET A 160 4.22 4.18 0.69
N PRO A 161 2.94 4.05 0.34
CA PRO A 161 2.50 3.28 -0.82
C PRO A 161 3.10 3.83 -2.12
N VAL A 162 3.43 2.93 -3.05
CA VAL A 162 3.77 3.30 -4.42
C VAL A 162 2.52 3.77 -5.13
N VAL A 163 2.55 4.97 -5.70
CA VAL A 163 1.43 5.55 -6.46
C VAL A 163 1.66 5.32 -7.95
N ILE A 164 0.66 4.80 -8.64
CA ILE A 164 0.63 4.74 -10.10
C ILE A 164 -0.30 5.84 -10.62
N ARG A 165 0.19 6.67 -11.54
CA ARG A 165 -0.60 7.73 -12.19
C ARG A 165 -1.54 7.14 -13.25
N PRO A 166 -2.69 7.78 -13.54
CA PRO A 166 -3.66 7.27 -14.53
C PRO A 166 -3.06 6.96 -15.90
N GLU A 167 -2.12 7.77 -16.36
CA GLU A 167 -1.42 7.60 -17.63
C GLU A 167 -0.57 6.32 -17.69
N ASP A 168 -0.15 5.80 -16.53
CA ASP A 168 0.69 4.60 -16.41
C ASP A 168 -0.10 3.33 -16.02
N PHE A 169 -1.42 3.40 -15.84
CA PHE A 169 -2.22 2.24 -15.43
C PHE A 169 -2.08 1.05 -16.38
N SER A 170 -2.19 1.29 -17.69
CA SER A 170 -2.08 0.23 -18.69
C SER A 170 -0.67 -0.36 -18.72
N ARG A 171 0.37 0.47 -18.62
CA ARG A 171 1.76 0.03 -18.53
C ARG A 171 2.02 -0.81 -17.28
N TRP A 172 1.51 -0.38 -16.11
CA TRP A 172 1.64 -1.13 -14.87
C TRP A 172 0.96 -2.49 -14.91
N LEU A 173 -0.27 -2.55 -15.44
CA LEU A 173 -1.08 -3.76 -15.47
C LEU A 173 -0.68 -4.74 -16.57
N ASP A 174 0.02 -4.29 -17.61
CA ASP A 174 0.44 -5.15 -18.72
C ASP A 174 1.60 -6.07 -18.32
N CYS A 175 1.27 -7.17 -17.67
CA CYS A 175 2.25 -8.20 -17.30
C CYS A 175 2.69 -9.08 -18.48
N LYS A 176 2.09 -8.91 -19.67
CA LYS A 176 2.45 -9.69 -20.88
C LYS A 176 3.62 -9.06 -21.62
N ALA A 177 3.55 -7.73 -21.86
CA ALA A 177 4.56 -7.00 -22.60
C ALA A 177 5.60 -6.30 -21.68
N GLN A 178 5.26 -6.01 -20.43
CA GLN A 178 6.11 -5.26 -19.50
C GLN A 178 6.72 -6.19 -18.43
N GLU A 179 8.02 -6.41 -18.51
CA GLU A 179 8.78 -7.08 -17.46
C GLU A 179 8.88 -6.19 -16.20
N PRO A 180 9.17 -6.74 -15.01
CA PRO A 180 9.37 -5.93 -13.79
C PRO A 180 10.38 -4.80 -13.94
N ARG A 181 11.44 -4.98 -14.75
CA ARG A 181 12.45 -3.96 -15.04
C ARG A 181 11.89 -2.79 -15.86
N ASP A 182 10.91 -3.05 -16.72
CA ASP A 182 10.33 -2.06 -17.63
C ASP A 182 9.35 -1.13 -16.92
N VAL A 183 8.93 -1.48 -15.70
CA VAL A 183 8.05 -0.69 -14.81
C VAL A 183 8.75 -0.25 -13.52
N ALA A 184 10.06 -0.42 -13.43
CA ALA A 184 10.83 -0.11 -12.22
C ALA A 184 10.81 1.39 -11.87
N ASP A 185 10.73 2.25 -12.87
CA ASP A 185 10.60 3.70 -12.72
C ASP A 185 9.29 4.12 -12.05
N LEU A 186 8.21 3.34 -12.23
CA LEU A 186 6.89 3.58 -11.63
C LEU A 186 6.86 3.27 -10.12
N MET A 187 7.85 2.55 -9.61
CA MET A 187 7.91 2.16 -8.20
C MET A 187 8.67 3.15 -7.30
N LYS A 188 9.07 4.30 -7.85
CA LYS A 188 9.73 5.37 -7.10
C LYS A 188 8.73 6.14 -6.23
N PRO A 189 9.22 6.88 -5.21
CA PRO A 189 8.38 7.82 -4.49
C PRO A 189 7.69 8.80 -5.44
N ILE A 190 6.42 9.09 -5.18
CA ILE A 190 5.70 10.16 -5.88
C ILE A 190 6.28 11.52 -5.48
N ASP A 191 6.15 12.52 -6.35
CA ASP A 191 6.69 13.86 -6.13
C ASP A 191 6.17 14.49 -4.83
N ASP A 192 7.01 15.33 -4.22
CA ASP A 192 6.63 16.16 -3.08
C ASP A 192 5.44 17.07 -3.43
N GLY A 193 4.59 17.32 -2.46
CA GLY A 193 3.36 18.10 -2.63
C GLY A 193 2.19 17.30 -3.19
N PHE A 194 2.34 15.99 -3.45
CA PHE A 194 1.26 15.14 -3.90
C PHE A 194 0.25 14.83 -2.79
N PHE A 195 0.74 14.53 -1.59
CA PHE A 195 -0.09 14.19 -0.43
C PHE A 195 -0.25 15.36 0.54
N GLU A 196 -1.36 15.33 1.27
CA GLU A 196 -1.54 16.03 2.53
C GLU A 196 -1.82 15.02 3.65
N ALA A 197 -1.31 15.32 4.84
CA ALA A 197 -1.51 14.51 6.02
C ALA A 197 -2.36 15.28 7.03
N ILE A 198 -3.51 14.74 7.39
CA ILE A 198 -4.49 15.32 8.30
C ILE A 198 -4.43 14.53 9.61
N ALA A 199 -4.12 15.20 10.71
CA ALA A 199 -4.17 14.59 12.03
C ALA A 199 -5.62 14.21 12.38
N ILE A 200 -5.81 12.95 12.77
CA ILE A 200 -7.13 12.40 13.14
C ILE A 200 -7.10 11.78 14.53
N SER A 201 -8.28 11.50 15.07
CA SER A 201 -8.42 10.90 16.39
C SER A 201 -7.97 9.42 16.41
N ASP A 202 -7.73 8.87 17.60
CA ASP A 202 -7.39 7.46 17.79
C ASP A 202 -8.58 6.49 17.61
N LYS A 203 -9.76 7.00 17.25
CA LYS A 203 -10.94 6.21 16.85
C LYS A 203 -10.60 5.21 15.72
N VAL A 204 -9.71 5.60 14.80
CA VAL A 204 -9.26 4.75 13.68
C VAL A 204 -8.58 3.44 14.14
N ASN A 205 -8.03 3.40 15.35
CA ASN A 205 -7.37 2.21 15.90
C ASN A 205 -8.34 1.04 16.18
N LYS A 206 -9.63 1.33 16.25
CA LYS A 206 -10.66 0.30 16.42
C LYS A 206 -11.29 -0.01 15.06
N VAL A 207 -11.03 -1.18 14.52
CA VAL A 207 -11.56 -1.65 13.22
C VAL A 207 -13.09 -1.59 13.15
N ALA A 208 -13.78 -1.74 14.30
CA ALA A 208 -15.23 -1.64 14.39
C ALA A 208 -15.77 -0.21 14.13
N ASN A 209 -14.92 0.82 14.22
CA ASN A 209 -15.29 2.19 13.87
C ASN A 209 -15.20 2.34 12.35
N MET A 210 -16.31 2.29 11.66
CA MET A 210 -16.39 2.28 10.20
C MET A 210 -17.09 3.52 9.63
N GLY A 211 -17.48 4.47 10.46
CA GLY A 211 -18.15 5.71 10.04
C GLY A 211 -17.17 6.77 9.54
N PRO A 212 -17.67 7.79 8.81
CA PRO A 212 -16.85 8.90 8.31
C PRO A 212 -16.23 9.75 9.43
N ASP A 213 -16.76 9.69 10.65
CA ASP A 213 -16.28 10.44 11.83
C ASP A 213 -14.86 10.08 12.26
N ILE A 214 -14.32 8.96 11.80
CA ILE A 214 -12.91 8.63 12.03
C ILE A 214 -11.94 9.53 11.25
N LEU A 215 -12.41 10.19 10.18
CA LEU A 215 -11.62 11.09 9.34
C LEU A 215 -11.68 12.56 9.82
N GLU A 216 -12.46 12.86 10.86
CA GLU A 216 -12.58 14.22 11.40
C GLU A 216 -11.20 14.71 11.88
N PRO A 217 -10.76 15.91 11.40
CA PRO A 217 -9.51 16.50 11.84
C PRO A 217 -9.51 16.77 13.35
N VAL A 218 -8.34 16.57 13.96
CA VAL A 218 -8.09 16.97 15.35
C VAL A 218 -6.88 17.88 15.41
N GLU A 219 -6.74 18.66 16.50
CA GLU A 219 -5.50 19.38 16.74
C GLU A 219 -4.31 18.39 16.82
N GLU A 220 -3.29 18.66 16.04
CA GLU A 220 -2.08 17.87 16.04
C GLU A 220 -1.43 17.99 17.41
N LYS A 221 -1.16 16.87 18.07
CA LYS A 221 -0.37 16.84 19.28
C LYS A 221 1.01 17.41 18.95
N ALA A 222 1.38 18.53 19.59
CA ALA A 222 2.63 19.23 19.30
C ALA A 222 3.80 18.26 19.22
N PRO A 223 4.65 18.33 18.20
CA PRO A 223 5.90 17.61 18.20
C PRO A 223 6.71 18.12 19.39
N MET A 224 7.14 17.21 20.29
CA MET A 224 8.10 17.57 21.32
C MET A 224 9.31 18.22 20.66
N PRO A 225 9.89 19.29 21.24
CA PRO A 225 11.03 19.98 20.67
C PRO A 225 12.15 18.97 20.39
N GLN A 226 12.62 18.93 19.16
CA GLN A 226 13.78 18.12 18.79
C GLN A 226 14.93 18.55 19.71
N LYS A 227 15.40 17.66 20.59
CA LYS A 227 16.69 17.83 21.23
C LYS A 227 17.72 17.89 20.11
N ASN A 228 18.26 19.07 19.86
CA ASN A 228 19.40 19.25 18.98
C ASN A 228 20.41 18.16 19.32
N LYS A 229 20.68 17.26 18.39
CA LYS A 229 21.87 16.41 18.43
C LYS A 229 23.07 17.33 18.14
N GLY A 230 23.37 18.16 19.11
CA GLY A 230 24.60 18.94 19.19
C GLY A 230 25.61 18.15 19.99
N ALA A 231 26.83 18.07 19.42
CA ALA A 231 28.06 17.52 19.96
C ALA A 231 28.19 15.98 19.88
N GLN A 232 28.89 15.57 18.82
CA GLN A 232 29.67 14.34 18.81
C GLN A 232 30.59 14.31 20.03
N ALA A 233 30.40 13.33 20.92
CA ALA A 233 31.42 12.92 21.86
C ALA A 233 32.51 12.16 21.08
N PRO A 234 33.81 12.34 21.41
CA PRO A 234 34.89 11.62 20.75
C PRO A 234 34.80 10.12 21.02
N PRO A 235 35.33 9.26 20.13
CA PRO A 235 35.27 7.83 20.31
C PRO A 235 36.10 7.42 21.52
N SER A 236 35.47 6.81 22.51
CA SER A 236 36.17 6.05 23.54
C SER A 236 36.60 4.73 22.91
N SER A 237 37.93 4.59 22.78
CA SER A 237 38.57 3.29 22.64
C SER A 237 38.25 2.45 23.90
N ASP A 238 37.74 1.24 23.68
CA ASP A 238 38.15 0.03 24.33
C ASP A 238 37.11 -1.10 24.18
N GLN A 239 37.67 -2.12 23.64
CA GLN A 239 37.63 -3.54 23.98
C GLN A 239 36.44 -4.37 23.52
N LEU A 240 36.80 -5.22 22.57
CA LEU A 240 37.14 -6.68 22.66
C LEU A 240 36.05 -7.56 23.27
N SER A 241 35.67 -8.45 22.43
CA SER A 241 35.59 -9.90 22.52
C SER A 241 34.18 -10.50 22.56
N LEU A 242 34.04 -11.36 21.56
CA LEU A 242 33.76 -12.81 21.64
C LEU A 242 32.34 -13.23 22.05
N PHE A 243 31.73 -13.78 21.22
CA PHE A 243 31.03 -14.99 20.78
C PHE A 243 29.83 -14.68 19.92
#